data_66d5eb88772b00ecf11b3848a7f10244
#
_entry.id   66d5eb88772b00ecf11b3848a7f10244
#
_cell.length_a   1.000
_cell.length_b   1.000
_cell.length_c   1.000
_cell.angle_alpha   90.00
_cell.angle_beta   90.00
_cell.angle_gamma   90.00
#
_symmetry.space_group_name_H-M   'P 1'
#
loop_
_entity.id
_entity.type
_entity.pdbx_description
1 polymer ?
#
loop_
_entity_poly.entity_id
_entity_poly.type
_entity_poly.pdbx_seq_one_letter_code
_entity_poly.pdbx_strand_id
1 'polypeptide(L)' 'MERDHDLTALPLVDDPTVKDVFAEFCTGLNFVHGNLHMTFASVTADHSANRASSKRIVSARIVMPIIGAIELRGCSPN' A
#
# COMPACT_ATOMS: atom_id res chain seq x y z
N MET A 1 4.16 -9.34 26.98
CA MET A 1 4.97 -9.95 25.98
C MET A 1 6.05 -9.02 25.46
N GLU A 2 7.18 -9.54 25.40
CA GLU A 2 8.31 -8.76 24.95
C GLU A 2 8.27 -8.59 23.46
N ARG A 3 8.21 -7.37 23.01
CA ARG A 3 8.28 -7.14 21.59
C ARG A 3 9.71 -6.95 21.19
N ASP A 4 10.00 -7.44 20.05
CA ASP A 4 11.28 -7.16 19.48
C ASP A 4 11.26 -5.83 18.81
N HIS A 5 10.94 -4.84 19.61
CA HIS A 5 10.86 -3.49 19.09
C HIS A 5 12.14 -3.02 18.50
N ASP A 6 13.22 -3.74 18.77
CA ASP A 6 14.50 -3.37 18.19
C ASP A 6 14.60 -3.71 16.73
N LEU A 7 13.58 -4.30 16.15
CA LEU A 7 13.61 -4.56 14.72
C LEU A 7 13.77 -3.26 13.94
N THR A 8 13.30 -2.14 14.50
CA THR A 8 13.46 -0.87 13.81
C THR A 8 14.90 -0.37 13.85
N ALA A 9 15.75 -0.97 14.65
CA ALA A 9 17.15 -0.62 14.67
C ALA A 9 17.98 -1.39 13.66
N LEU A 10 17.35 -2.36 13.00
CA LEU A 10 18.07 -3.09 11.95
C LEU A 10 18.36 -2.17 10.78
N PRO A 11 19.50 -2.37 10.11
CA PRO A 11 19.82 -1.52 8.97
C PRO A 11 18.77 -1.66 7.88
N LEU A 12 18.46 -0.55 7.24
CA LEU A 12 17.60 -0.53 6.07
C LEU A 12 18.48 -0.50 4.84
N VAL A 13 18.29 -1.48 3.97
CA VAL A 13 19.08 -1.60 2.76
C VAL A 13 18.15 -1.40 1.58
N ASP A 14 18.50 -0.50 0.71
CA ASP A 14 17.71 -0.26 -0.49
C ASP A 14 17.89 -1.39 -1.48
N ASP A 15 16.82 -1.73 -2.16
CA ASP A 15 16.84 -2.72 -3.22
C ASP A 15 16.31 -2.04 -4.47
N PRO A 16 17.21 -1.62 -5.36
CA PRO A 16 16.78 -0.87 -6.55
C PRO A 16 15.98 -1.69 -7.55
N THR A 17 15.89 -3.00 -7.36
CA THR A 17 15.04 -3.81 -8.23
C THR A 17 13.58 -3.75 -7.86
N VAL A 18 13.25 -3.21 -6.69
CA VAL A 18 11.87 -3.04 -6.28
C VAL A 18 11.28 -1.87 -7.04
N LYS A 19 10.16 -2.10 -7.69
CA LYS A 19 9.54 -1.10 -8.54
C LYS A 19 8.50 -0.32 -7.77
N ASP A 20 8.36 0.94 -8.15
CA ASP A 20 7.28 1.76 -7.63
C ASP A 20 5.95 1.24 -8.14
N VAL A 21 4.95 1.35 -7.29
CA VAL A 21 3.59 0.99 -7.65
C VAL A 21 2.75 2.27 -7.53
N PHE A 22 2.10 2.64 -8.61
CA PHE A 22 1.27 3.82 -8.60
C PHE A 22 -0.08 3.49 -7.99
N ALA A 23 -0.48 4.25 -7.00
CA ALA A 23 -1.74 4.04 -6.31
C ALA A 23 -2.34 5.40 -6.00
N GLU A 24 -3.45 5.72 -6.68
CA GLU A 24 -4.08 7.01 -6.51
C GLU A 24 -5.08 7.01 -5.37
N PHE A 25 -5.76 5.89 -5.16
CA PHE A 25 -6.85 5.82 -4.20
C PHE A 25 -6.71 4.59 -3.34
N CYS A 26 -7.03 4.74 -2.07
CA CYS A 26 -7.27 3.59 -1.23
C CYS A 26 -8.76 3.30 -1.32
N THR A 27 -9.11 2.17 -1.91
CA THR A 27 -10.50 1.85 -2.18
C THR A 27 -11.08 0.84 -1.21
N GLY A 28 -10.26 0.22 -0.38
CA GLY A 28 -10.77 -0.75 0.57
C GLY A 28 -9.84 -0.94 1.75
N LEU A 29 -10.44 -1.05 2.92
CA LEU A 29 -9.74 -1.36 4.16
C LEU A 29 -10.53 -2.44 4.88
N ASN A 30 -9.87 -3.53 5.21
CA ASN A 30 -10.49 -4.60 5.98
C ASN A 30 -9.53 -5.07 7.05
N PHE A 31 -10.08 -5.33 8.23
CA PHE A 31 -9.32 -5.95 9.31
C PHE A 31 -9.65 -7.43 9.34
N VAL A 32 -8.65 -8.26 9.22
CA VAL A 32 -8.81 -9.70 9.24
C VAL A 32 -7.71 -10.29 10.08
N HIS A 33 -8.08 -10.91 11.19
CA HIS A 33 -7.13 -11.62 12.06
C HIS A 33 -5.93 -10.78 12.45
N GLY A 34 -6.21 -9.53 12.85
CA GLY A 34 -5.14 -8.64 13.32
C GLY A 34 -4.34 -7.99 12.23
N ASN A 35 -4.67 -8.22 10.99
CA ASN A 35 -3.99 -7.60 9.86
C ASN A 35 -4.90 -6.63 9.15
N LEU A 36 -4.31 -5.57 8.64
CA LEU A 36 -5.03 -4.60 7.82
C LEU A 36 -4.77 -4.91 6.37
N HIS A 37 -5.84 -5.16 5.64
CA HIS A 37 -5.79 -5.41 4.20
C HIS A 37 -6.20 -4.15 3.48
N MET A 38 -5.32 -3.62 2.66
CA MET A 38 -5.56 -2.39 1.93
C MET A 38 -5.57 -2.65 0.45
N THR A 39 -6.54 -2.08 -0.24
CA THR A 39 -6.64 -2.19 -1.68
C THR A 39 -6.52 -0.80 -2.28
N PHE A 40 -5.65 -0.67 -3.25
CA PHE A 40 -5.40 0.59 -3.93
C PHE A 40 -5.75 0.47 -5.40
N ALA A 41 -6.14 1.57 -5.99
CA ALA A 41 -6.51 1.61 -7.38
C ALA A 41 -5.97 2.85 -8.05
N SER A 42 -5.91 2.81 -9.36
CA SER A 42 -5.55 3.96 -10.16
C SER A 42 -6.53 4.08 -11.30
N VAL A 43 -6.60 5.26 -11.88
CA VAL A 43 -7.51 5.54 -13.00
C VAL A 43 -6.81 5.20 -14.29
N THR A 44 -7.54 4.50 -15.15
CA THR A 44 -7.05 4.15 -16.48
C THR A 44 -8.10 4.59 -17.48
N ALA A 45 -7.66 5.25 -18.52
CA ALA A 45 -8.52 5.65 -19.61
C ALA A 45 -8.51 4.56 -20.68
N ASP A 46 -9.68 4.20 -21.14
CA ASP A 46 -9.80 3.22 -22.21
C ASP A 46 -10.02 3.95 -23.50
N HIS A 47 -9.04 3.91 -24.36
CA HIS A 47 -9.08 4.61 -25.64
C HIS A 47 -9.52 3.73 -26.79
N SER A 48 -9.89 2.48 -26.51
CA SER A 48 -10.30 1.58 -27.56
C SER A 48 -11.73 1.79 -28.01
N ALA A 49 -12.52 2.53 -27.22
CA ALA A 49 -13.90 2.80 -27.56
C ALA A 49 -14.01 4.11 -28.32
N ASN A 50 -15.15 4.33 -28.99
CA ASN A 50 -15.37 5.55 -29.73
C ASN A 50 -15.34 6.78 -28.87
N ARG A 51 -15.64 6.65 -27.62
CA ARG A 51 -15.44 7.73 -26.67
C ARG A 51 -14.65 7.19 -25.52
N ALA A 52 -13.85 8.07 -24.98
CA ALA A 52 -13.01 7.69 -23.86
C ALA A 52 -13.88 7.38 -22.66
N SER A 53 -13.55 6.33 -21.97
CA SER A 53 -14.15 6.01 -20.70
C SER A 53 -13.02 5.74 -19.72
N SER A 54 -13.25 6.14 -18.48
CA SER A 54 -12.26 5.96 -17.43
C SER A 54 -12.80 4.96 -16.43
N LYS A 55 -11.90 4.17 -15.89
CA LYS A 55 -12.28 3.24 -14.85
C LYS A 55 -11.16 3.15 -13.86
N ARG A 56 -11.50 2.71 -12.66
CA ARG A 56 -10.50 2.47 -11.63
C ARG A 56 -10.15 1.00 -11.66
N ILE A 57 -8.87 0.74 -11.67
CA ILE A 57 -8.35 -0.61 -11.72
C ILE A 57 -7.49 -0.81 -10.50
N VAL A 58 -7.67 -1.93 -9.82
CA VAL A 58 -6.84 -2.25 -8.66
C VAL A 58 -5.40 -2.33 -9.11
N SER A 59 -4.56 -1.55 -8.46
CA SER A 59 -3.14 -1.50 -8.79
C SER A 59 -2.28 -2.18 -7.75
N ALA A 60 -2.75 -2.32 -6.52
CA ALA A 60 -1.94 -2.94 -5.47
C ALA A 60 -2.81 -3.40 -4.32
N ARG A 61 -2.36 -4.45 -3.66
CA ARG A 61 -2.93 -4.89 -2.41
C ARG A 61 -1.81 -5.06 -1.42
N ILE A 62 -2.00 -4.49 -0.23
CA ILE A 62 -0.99 -4.55 0.80
C ILE A 62 -1.64 -5.10 2.07
N VAL A 63 -0.96 -6.03 2.70
CA VAL A 63 -1.40 -6.59 3.97
C VAL A 63 -0.32 -6.31 4.99
N MET A 64 -0.71 -5.71 6.10
CA MET A 64 0.25 -5.46 7.17
C MET A 64 -0.40 -5.67 8.52
N PRO A 65 0.37 -6.01 9.54
CA PRO A 65 -0.16 -6.07 10.89
C PRO A 65 -0.68 -4.72 11.33
N ILE A 66 -1.65 -4.72 12.22
CA ILE A 66 -2.20 -3.47 12.72
C ILE A 66 -1.13 -2.57 13.29
N ILE A 67 -0.16 -3.17 14.00
CA ILE A 67 0.90 -2.36 14.59
C ILE A 67 1.70 -1.65 13.51
N GLY A 68 1.91 -2.31 12.35
CA GLY A 68 2.58 -1.66 11.24
C GLY A 68 1.78 -0.54 10.65
N ALA A 69 0.46 -0.69 10.60
CA ALA A 69 -0.40 0.36 10.09
C ALA A 69 -0.37 1.58 10.99
N ILE A 70 -0.31 1.37 12.29
CA ILE A 70 -0.20 2.48 13.23
C ILE A 70 1.13 3.21 13.04
N GLU A 71 2.19 2.45 12.83
CA GLU A 71 3.49 3.05 12.60
C GLU A 71 3.53 3.84 11.29
N LEU A 72 2.78 3.38 10.32
CA LEU A 72 2.72 4.08 9.04
C LEU A 72 2.19 5.49 9.20
N ARG A 73 1.24 5.68 10.10
CA ARG A 73 0.71 7.02 10.37
C ARG A 73 1.79 7.97 10.83
N GLY A 74 2.78 7.45 11.55
CA GLY A 74 3.86 8.28 12.05
C GLY A 74 5.03 8.42 11.10
N CYS A 75 4.93 7.84 9.93
CA CYS A 75 5.99 7.93 8.94
C CYS A 75 6.00 9.35 8.38
N SER A 76 7.11 10.04 8.55
CA SER A 76 7.16 11.40 8.10
C SER A 76 7.76 11.47 6.70
N PRO A 77 7.35 12.47 5.91
CA PRO A 77 7.95 12.64 4.58
C PRO A 77 9.39 13.10 4.69
N ASN A 78 10.16 12.72 3.74
CA ASN A 78 11.55 13.14 3.69
C ASN A 78 11.69 14.52 3.08
#